data_0b68e98914346e033b5df72543696884
#
_entry.id   0b68e98914346e033b5df72543696884
#
_cell.length_a   1.000
_cell.length_b   1.000
_cell.length_c   1.000
_cell.angle_alpha   90.00
_cell.angle_beta   90.00
_cell.angle_gamma   90.00
#
_symmetry.space_group_name_H-M   'P 1'
#
loop_
_entity.id
_entity.type
_entity.pdbx_description
1 polymer ?
#
loop_
_entity_poly.entity_id
_entity_poly.type
_entity_poly.pdbx_seq_one_letter_code
_entity_poly.pdbx_strand_id
1 'polypeptide(L)'
;MSHLAHTVAVRASGVDMFFGTPDNQVVALKQADFEARRGELIMLVGPSGCGKTTLLSVIAGTLTPQAGTVEVFGQRLDGLGQEELTAFRRKNLGFVFQSFNLIPTLTVVENVMVPLLIQGRPYDEAHDCAAAIIEKVGLKGREEGRPNALSGGQQQRVAIARALVHEPPLLICDEPTSALDKDTGAHIMQLVRDLSCSPERCVVVVTHDHRIFRFADRIAEMEDGRISRVVDDPKLLDTTHL
;
A
#
# COMPACT_ATOMS: atom_id res chain seq x y z
N MET A 1 -5.00 -18.50 -24.94
CA MET A 1 -5.07 -17.69 -23.70
C MET A 1 -4.63 -16.30 -24.07
N SER A 2 -5.55 -15.36 -24.10
CA SER A 2 -5.32 -13.97 -24.54
C SER A 2 -4.36 -13.28 -23.59
N HIS A 3 -3.20 -12.81 -24.08
CA HIS A 3 -2.37 -11.83 -23.40
C HIS A 3 -3.20 -10.53 -23.31
N LEU A 4 -3.98 -10.37 -22.24
CA LEU A 4 -4.45 -9.07 -21.82
C LEU A 4 -3.18 -8.25 -21.50
N ALA A 5 -2.86 -7.30 -22.36
CA ALA A 5 -1.82 -6.32 -22.07
C ALA A 5 -2.20 -5.66 -20.74
N HIS A 6 -1.50 -5.99 -19.66
CA HIS A 6 -1.73 -5.41 -18.35
C HIS A 6 -1.54 -3.90 -18.44
N THR A 7 -2.62 -3.15 -18.31
CA THR A 7 -2.59 -1.68 -18.35
C THR A 7 -1.80 -1.17 -17.14
N VAL A 8 -0.87 -0.24 -17.38
CA VAL A 8 -0.09 0.39 -16.32
C VAL A 8 -1.04 1.11 -15.35
N ALA A 9 -0.91 0.82 -14.07
CA ALA A 9 -1.64 1.46 -12.99
C ALA A 9 -0.83 2.59 -12.34
N VAL A 10 0.46 2.33 -12.12
CA VAL A 10 1.40 3.28 -11.51
C VAL A 10 2.65 3.35 -12.38
N ARG A 11 3.09 4.56 -12.71
CA ARG A 11 4.38 4.81 -13.37
C ARG A 11 5.09 5.97 -12.69
N ALA A 12 6.28 5.71 -12.17
CA ALA A 12 7.25 6.71 -11.75
C ALA A 12 8.41 6.66 -12.74
N SER A 13 8.81 7.79 -13.29
CA SER A 13 9.87 7.88 -14.31
C SER A 13 10.88 8.94 -13.94
N GLY A 14 12.15 8.53 -13.80
CA GLY A 14 13.29 9.40 -13.50
C GLY A 14 13.10 10.19 -12.19
N VAL A 15 12.48 9.60 -11.18
CA VAL A 15 12.12 10.31 -9.95
C VAL A 15 13.34 10.55 -9.07
N ASP A 16 13.58 11.83 -8.74
CA ASP A 16 14.57 12.25 -7.75
C ASP A 16 13.88 12.78 -6.50
N MET A 17 14.37 12.38 -5.33
CA MET A 17 13.90 12.86 -4.03
C MET A 17 15.05 13.07 -3.06
N PHE A 18 15.15 14.29 -2.52
CA PHE A 18 16.18 14.68 -1.57
C PHE A 18 15.56 15.25 -0.30
N PHE A 19 16.22 15.01 0.83
CA PHE A 19 15.88 15.59 2.12
C PHE A 19 17.06 16.37 2.69
N GLY A 20 16.79 17.37 3.52
CA GLY A 20 17.81 18.18 4.18
C GLY A 20 18.09 19.49 3.46
N THR A 21 19.17 20.16 3.88
CA THR A 21 19.67 21.42 3.30
C THR A 21 20.76 21.15 2.26
N PRO A 22 21.09 22.12 1.38
CA PRO A 22 22.14 21.94 0.36
C PRO A 22 23.48 21.42 0.92
N ASP A 23 23.83 21.80 2.16
CA ASP A 23 25.09 21.40 2.81
C ASP A 23 25.01 20.02 3.50
N ASN A 24 23.79 19.47 3.67
CA ASN A 24 23.58 18.17 4.31
C ASN A 24 22.40 17.44 3.65
N GLN A 25 22.53 17.18 2.36
CA GLN A 25 21.50 16.56 1.56
C GLN A 25 21.58 15.04 1.59
N VAL A 26 20.45 14.40 1.91
CA VAL A 26 20.27 12.95 1.82
C VAL A 26 19.46 12.64 0.58
N VAL A 27 20.05 11.90 -0.35
CA VAL A 27 19.38 11.42 -1.57
C VAL A 27 18.58 10.17 -1.22
N ALA A 28 17.26 10.27 -1.27
CA ALA A 28 16.36 9.14 -0.97
C ALA A 28 15.91 8.39 -2.23
N LEU A 29 15.69 9.11 -3.34
CA LEU A 29 15.45 8.53 -4.66
C LEU A 29 16.38 9.19 -5.67
N LYS A 30 16.87 8.38 -6.62
CA LYS A 30 17.86 8.79 -7.59
C LYS A 30 17.52 8.22 -8.96
N GLN A 31 16.89 9.02 -9.82
CA GLN A 31 16.42 8.56 -11.13
C GLN A 31 15.64 7.25 -11.01
N ALA A 32 14.70 7.18 -10.03
CA ALA A 32 13.97 5.97 -9.78
C ALA A 32 12.88 5.78 -10.86
N ASP A 33 12.91 4.61 -11.51
CA ASP A 33 11.90 4.16 -12.46
C ASP A 33 11.12 2.99 -11.83
N PHE A 34 9.79 3.12 -11.72
CA PHE A 34 8.95 2.06 -11.16
C PHE A 34 7.64 1.95 -11.94
N GLU A 35 7.22 0.73 -12.21
CA GLU A 35 5.96 0.45 -12.88
C GLU A 35 5.20 -0.67 -12.17
N ALA A 36 3.91 -0.40 -11.86
CA ALA A 36 2.97 -1.40 -11.41
C ALA A 36 1.74 -1.44 -12.34
N ARG A 37 1.12 -2.61 -12.46
CA ARG A 37 0.07 -2.89 -13.44
C ARG A 37 -1.27 -3.12 -12.75
N ARG A 38 -2.37 -2.94 -13.48
CA ARG A 38 -3.69 -3.36 -13.01
C ARG A 38 -3.74 -4.88 -12.90
N GLY A 39 -4.44 -5.37 -11.89
CA GLY A 39 -4.63 -6.80 -11.64
C GLY A 39 -3.42 -7.50 -11.01
N GLU A 40 -2.34 -6.78 -10.65
CA GLU A 40 -1.17 -7.40 -10.03
C GLU A 40 -0.98 -7.00 -8.56
N LEU A 41 -0.31 -7.88 -7.84
CA LEU A 41 0.35 -7.60 -6.58
C LEU A 41 1.86 -7.58 -6.82
N ILE A 42 2.44 -6.37 -6.81
CA ILE A 42 3.89 -6.19 -6.93
C ILE A 42 4.49 -5.92 -5.56
N MET A 43 5.61 -6.57 -5.25
CA MET A 43 6.39 -6.27 -4.05
C MET A 43 7.59 -5.40 -4.38
N LEU A 44 7.83 -4.40 -3.54
CA LEU A 44 9.02 -3.56 -3.55
C LEU A 44 9.91 -3.99 -2.38
N VAL A 45 11.06 -4.57 -2.71
CA VAL A 45 11.98 -5.16 -1.73
C VAL A 45 13.34 -4.48 -1.78
N GLY A 46 14.14 -4.65 -0.73
CA GLY A 46 15.50 -4.09 -0.64
C GLY A 46 15.88 -3.77 0.80
N PRO A 47 17.14 -3.40 1.05
CA PRO A 47 17.66 -3.13 2.39
C PRO A 47 16.95 -1.94 3.06
N SER A 48 17.06 -1.86 4.40
CA SER A 48 16.53 -0.72 5.15
C SER A 48 17.21 0.57 4.70
N GLY A 49 16.42 1.64 4.55
CA GLY A 49 16.95 2.96 4.14
C GLY A 49 17.18 3.13 2.63
N CYS A 50 16.97 2.13 1.77
CA CYS A 50 17.18 2.27 0.31
C CYS A 50 16.15 3.14 -0.43
N GLY A 51 15.11 3.69 0.26
CA GLY A 51 14.15 4.62 -0.33
C GLY A 51 12.73 4.07 -0.58
N LYS A 52 12.41 2.83 -0.19
CA LYS A 52 11.10 2.19 -0.45
C LYS A 52 9.91 3.02 0.04
N THR A 53 9.90 3.39 1.33
CA THR A 53 8.83 4.21 1.93
C THR A 53 8.75 5.59 1.28
N THR A 54 9.88 6.15 0.83
CA THR A 54 9.90 7.41 0.09
C THR A 54 9.23 7.25 -1.27
N LEU A 55 9.53 6.18 -2.01
CA LEU A 55 8.88 5.90 -3.29
C LEU A 55 7.38 5.67 -3.11
N LEU A 56 6.95 4.93 -2.08
CA LEU A 56 5.52 4.80 -1.75
C LEU A 56 4.86 6.15 -1.47
N SER A 57 5.55 7.02 -0.73
CA SER A 57 5.04 8.35 -0.40
C SER A 57 4.88 9.24 -1.63
N VAL A 58 5.78 9.10 -2.60
CA VAL A 58 5.69 9.79 -3.90
C VAL A 58 4.54 9.23 -4.73
N ILE A 59 4.40 7.91 -4.84
CA ILE A 59 3.29 7.26 -5.54
C ILE A 59 1.94 7.59 -4.89
N ALA A 60 1.90 7.67 -3.56
CA ALA A 60 0.70 8.07 -2.81
C ALA A 60 0.36 9.57 -2.95
N GLY A 61 1.22 10.39 -3.55
CA GLY A 61 1.05 11.84 -3.62
C GLY A 61 1.10 12.52 -2.25
N THR A 62 1.81 11.96 -1.28
CA THR A 62 2.11 12.58 0.02
C THR A 62 3.41 13.35 -0.01
N LEU A 63 4.31 12.99 -0.93
CA LEU A 63 5.54 13.71 -1.25
C LEU A 63 5.53 14.09 -2.74
N THR A 64 5.94 15.32 -3.05
CA THR A 64 6.17 15.78 -4.42
C THR A 64 7.65 15.63 -4.74
N PRO A 65 8.02 14.88 -5.78
CA PRO A 65 9.42 14.71 -6.15
C PRO A 65 10.04 16.02 -6.66
N GLN A 66 11.36 16.18 -6.52
CA GLN A 66 12.07 17.33 -7.06
C GLN A 66 12.31 17.25 -8.56
N ALA A 67 12.37 16.02 -9.13
CA ALA A 67 12.44 15.78 -10.56
C ALA A 67 11.77 14.47 -10.94
N GLY A 68 11.52 14.28 -12.22
CA GLY A 68 10.80 13.12 -12.75
C GLY A 68 9.30 13.32 -12.79
N THR A 69 8.58 12.26 -13.12
CA THR A 69 7.12 12.26 -13.25
C THR A 69 6.50 11.07 -12.54
N VAL A 70 5.30 11.28 -11.99
CA VAL A 70 4.52 10.23 -11.34
C VAL A 70 3.11 10.24 -11.91
N GLU A 71 2.70 9.10 -12.46
CA GLU A 71 1.38 8.89 -13.03
C GLU A 71 0.71 7.69 -12.34
N VAL A 72 -0.52 7.88 -11.89
CA VAL A 72 -1.32 6.83 -11.25
C VAL A 72 -2.70 6.80 -11.92
N PHE A 73 -3.04 5.66 -12.51
CA PHE A 73 -4.26 5.45 -13.32
C PHE A 73 -4.47 6.50 -14.42
N GLY A 74 -3.38 6.92 -15.08
CA GLY A 74 -3.41 7.94 -16.13
C GLY A 74 -3.43 9.39 -15.64
N GLN A 75 -3.47 9.61 -14.32
CA GLN A 75 -3.41 10.94 -13.72
C GLN A 75 -2.00 11.27 -13.25
N ARG A 76 -1.42 12.35 -13.77
CA ARG A 76 -0.13 12.88 -13.30
C ARG A 76 -0.31 13.55 -11.95
N LEU A 77 0.55 13.19 -10.98
CA LEU A 77 0.51 13.72 -9.61
C LEU A 77 1.50 14.85 -9.38
N ASP A 78 2.61 14.87 -10.08
CA ASP A 78 3.72 15.82 -9.92
C ASP A 78 3.36 17.29 -10.25
N GLY A 79 2.22 17.53 -10.91
CA GLY A 79 1.71 18.87 -11.21
C GLY A 79 0.49 19.29 -10.40
N LEU A 80 0.00 18.46 -9.48
CA LEU A 80 -1.23 18.73 -8.71
C LEU A 80 -0.96 19.56 -7.45
N GLY A 81 -1.91 20.45 -7.13
CA GLY A 81 -1.95 21.16 -5.86
C GLY A 81 -2.33 20.25 -4.69
N GLN A 82 -2.14 20.73 -3.45
CA GLN A 82 -2.40 19.94 -2.23
C GLN A 82 -3.86 19.49 -2.09
N GLU A 83 -4.81 20.33 -2.53
CA GLU A 83 -6.24 19.98 -2.50
C GLU A 83 -6.55 18.86 -3.49
N GLU A 84 -6.00 18.93 -4.70
CA GLU A 84 -6.16 17.91 -5.74
C GLU A 84 -5.51 16.58 -5.33
N LEU A 85 -4.30 16.62 -4.76
CA LEU A 85 -3.63 15.44 -4.20
C LEU A 85 -4.45 14.82 -3.06
N THR A 86 -5.07 15.63 -2.22
CA THR A 86 -5.94 15.16 -1.14
C THR A 86 -7.21 14.52 -1.69
N ALA A 87 -7.83 15.11 -2.71
CA ALA A 87 -8.99 14.54 -3.40
C ALA A 87 -8.61 13.23 -4.11
N PHE A 88 -7.45 13.19 -4.76
CA PHE A 88 -6.91 11.99 -5.39
C PHE A 88 -6.74 10.85 -4.38
N ARG A 89 -6.05 11.08 -3.25
CA ARG A 89 -5.85 10.08 -2.19
C ARG A 89 -7.17 9.55 -1.65
N ARG A 90 -8.10 10.44 -1.34
CA ARG A 90 -9.43 10.09 -0.81
C ARG A 90 -10.18 9.12 -1.69
N LYS A 91 -10.06 9.27 -3.01
CA LYS A 91 -10.79 8.46 -3.99
C LYS A 91 -10.08 7.18 -4.38
N ASN A 92 -8.76 7.25 -4.54
CA ASN A 92 -8.02 6.24 -5.29
C ASN A 92 -7.09 5.37 -4.43
N LEU A 93 -6.84 5.75 -3.16
CA LEU A 93 -5.79 5.13 -2.37
C LEU A 93 -6.32 4.49 -1.09
N GLY A 94 -6.06 3.19 -0.93
CA GLY A 94 -6.07 2.50 0.36
C GLY A 94 -4.65 2.35 0.88
N PHE A 95 -4.43 2.64 2.17
CA PHE A 95 -3.10 2.55 2.76
C PHE A 95 -3.11 1.70 4.04
N VAL A 96 -2.25 0.67 4.07
CA VAL A 96 -1.98 -0.18 5.23
C VAL A 96 -0.59 0.17 5.75
N PHE A 97 -0.51 0.69 6.97
CA PHE A 97 0.74 1.12 7.61
C PHE A 97 1.37 0.00 8.43
N GLN A 98 2.67 0.05 8.59
CA GLN A 98 3.45 -0.86 9.43
C GLN A 98 2.95 -0.89 10.88
N SER A 99 2.60 0.25 11.47
CA SER A 99 2.14 0.39 12.85
C SER A 99 0.62 0.41 12.99
N PHE A 100 -0.12 -0.18 12.06
CA PHE A 100 -1.59 -0.22 11.98
C PHE A 100 -2.26 1.16 11.92
N ASN A 101 -1.79 2.15 12.64
CA ASN A 101 -2.29 3.54 12.74
C ASN A 101 -3.80 3.60 12.98
N LEU A 102 -4.31 2.72 13.86
CA LEU A 102 -5.70 2.75 14.30
C LEU A 102 -5.89 3.90 15.30
N ILE A 103 -7.04 4.54 15.23
CA ILE A 103 -7.42 5.62 16.15
C ILE A 103 -7.90 4.96 17.46
N PRO A 104 -7.15 5.09 18.58
CA PRO A 104 -7.39 4.27 19.77
C PRO A 104 -8.66 4.64 20.53
N THR A 105 -9.20 5.83 20.28
CA THR A 105 -10.46 6.32 20.87
C THR A 105 -11.71 5.90 20.13
N LEU A 106 -11.56 5.39 18.89
CA LEU A 106 -12.64 4.88 18.07
C LEU A 106 -12.80 3.36 18.25
N THR A 107 -14.01 2.87 18.05
CA THR A 107 -14.27 1.42 17.95
C THR A 107 -13.67 0.84 16.67
N VAL A 108 -13.73 -0.48 16.51
CA VAL A 108 -13.29 -1.17 15.29
C VAL A 108 -14.11 -0.70 14.09
N VAL A 109 -15.44 -0.67 14.21
CA VAL A 109 -16.32 -0.24 13.12
C VAL A 109 -16.07 1.23 12.77
N GLU A 110 -15.95 2.10 13.74
CA GLU A 110 -15.65 3.51 13.53
C GLU A 110 -14.31 3.73 12.84
N ASN A 111 -13.26 3.00 13.22
CA ASN A 111 -11.96 3.04 12.51
C ASN A 111 -12.11 2.69 11.03
N VAL A 112 -12.90 1.67 10.71
CA VAL A 112 -13.13 1.22 9.33
C VAL A 112 -13.99 2.21 8.56
N MET A 113 -14.95 2.88 9.21
CA MET A 113 -15.82 3.89 8.60
C MET A 113 -15.09 5.16 8.17
N VAL A 114 -13.95 5.52 8.80
CA VAL A 114 -13.27 6.81 8.60
C VAL A 114 -13.13 7.21 7.12
N PRO A 115 -12.64 6.37 6.19
CA PRO A 115 -12.52 6.75 4.78
C PRO A 115 -13.85 7.09 4.12
N LEU A 116 -14.93 6.40 4.46
CA LEU A 116 -16.26 6.65 3.91
C LEU A 116 -16.85 7.97 4.43
N LEU A 117 -16.66 8.25 5.70
CA LEU A 117 -17.09 9.52 6.31
C LEU A 117 -16.35 10.72 5.71
N ILE A 118 -15.03 10.57 5.46
CA ILE A 118 -14.22 11.59 4.77
C ILE A 118 -14.70 11.79 3.31
N GLN A 119 -15.27 10.76 2.69
CA GLN A 119 -15.90 10.87 1.36
C GLN A 119 -17.30 11.50 1.41
N GLY A 120 -17.84 11.78 2.60
CA GLY A 120 -19.16 12.37 2.81
C GLY A 120 -20.32 11.37 2.76
N ARG A 121 -20.05 10.07 2.91
CA ARG A 121 -21.13 9.06 2.99
C ARG A 121 -21.93 9.25 4.29
N PRO A 122 -23.26 9.06 4.26
CA PRO A 122 -24.10 9.02 5.45
C PRO A 122 -23.60 7.99 6.47
N TYR A 123 -23.77 8.30 7.75
CA TYR A 123 -23.25 7.46 8.84
C TYR A 123 -23.74 6.01 8.76
N ASP A 124 -25.05 5.81 8.56
CA ASP A 124 -25.65 4.47 8.53
C ASP A 124 -25.11 3.63 7.34
N GLU A 125 -24.97 4.23 6.16
CA GLU A 125 -24.37 3.56 5.00
C GLU A 125 -22.90 3.21 5.24
N ALA A 126 -22.14 4.12 5.85
CA ALA A 126 -20.74 3.88 6.19
C ALA A 126 -20.60 2.76 7.22
N HIS A 127 -21.51 2.69 8.20
CA HIS A 127 -21.56 1.64 9.20
C HIS A 127 -21.82 0.27 8.57
N ASP A 128 -22.84 0.15 7.73
CA ASP A 128 -23.19 -1.10 7.07
C ASP A 128 -22.05 -1.61 6.17
N CYS A 129 -21.42 -0.73 5.39
CA CYS A 129 -20.23 -1.07 4.59
C CYS A 129 -19.06 -1.54 5.47
N ALA A 130 -18.83 -0.86 6.60
CA ALA A 130 -17.77 -1.21 7.52
C ALA A 130 -18.04 -2.57 8.20
N ALA A 131 -19.26 -2.83 8.66
CA ALA A 131 -19.64 -4.10 9.24
C ALA A 131 -19.44 -5.26 8.25
N ALA A 132 -19.84 -5.06 6.99
CA ALA A 132 -19.68 -6.08 5.95
C ALA A 132 -18.22 -6.43 5.68
N ILE A 133 -17.29 -5.44 5.64
CA ILE A 133 -15.87 -5.74 5.42
C ILE A 133 -15.21 -6.30 6.69
N ILE A 134 -15.64 -5.90 7.89
CA ILE A 134 -15.17 -6.46 9.16
C ILE A 134 -15.49 -7.96 9.23
N GLU A 135 -16.66 -8.40 8.77
CA GLU A 135 -16.98 -9.80 8.64
C GLU A 135 -16.07 -10.53 7.65
N LYS A 136 -15.78 -9.91 6.47
CA LYS A 136 -14.87 -10.49 5.45
C LYS A 136 -13.45 -10.67 5.96
N VAL A 137 -12.96 -9.79 6.84
CA VAL A 137 -11.62 -9.94 7.46
C VAL A 137 -11.64 -10.88 8.67
N GLY A 138 -12.77 -11.53 8.99
CA GLY A 138 -12.89 -12.52 10.06
C GLY A 138 -12.94 -11.90 11.46
N LEU A 139 -13.52 -10.71 11.60
CA LEU A 139 -13.67 -9.99 12.88
C LEU A 139 -15.14 -9.77 13.27
N LYS A 140 -16.08 -10.59 12.74
CA LYS A 140 -17.49 -10.55 13.12
C LYS A 140 -17.66 -10.65 14.63
N GLY A 141 -18.48 -9.75 15.21
CA GLY A 141 -18.73 -9.66 16.64
C GLY A 141 -17.66 -8.86 17.41
N ARG A 142 -16.75 -8.18 16.71
CA ARG A 142 -15.71 -7.31 17.30
C ARG A 142 -15.92 -5.83 16.95
N GLU A 143 -17.01 -5.47 16.31
CA GLU A 143 -17.31 -4.16 15.75
C GLU A 143 -17.21 -3.05 16.80
N GLU A 144 -17.80 -3.28 17.98
CA GLU A 144 -17.85 -2.33 19.10
C GLU A 144 -16.58 -2.35 19.99
N GLY A 145 -15.67 -3.29 19.73
CA GLY A 145 -14.41 -3.37 20.46
C GLY A 145 -13.49 -2.19 20.14
N ARG A 146 -12.51 -1.93 21.01
CA ARG A 146 -11.48 -0.91 20.78
C ARG A 146 -10.17 -1.56 20.32
N PRO A 147 -9.31 -0.84 19.55
CA PRO A 147 -8.06 -1.39 19.05
C PRO A 147 -7.14 -2.01 20.12
N ASN A 148 -7.09 -1.42 21.30
CA ASN A 148 -6.25 -1.89 22.41
C ASN A 148 -6.68 -3.24 23.01
N ALA A 149 -7.90 -3.70 22.74
CA ALA A 149 -8.41 -5.00 23.15
C ALA A 149 -8.13 -6.12 22.12
N LEU A 150 -7.49 -5.78 20.98
CA LEU A 150 -7.22 -6.68 19.87
C LEU A 150 -5.76 -7.14 19.87
N SER A 151 -5.50 -8.38 19.43
CA SER A 151 -4.15 -8.84 19.09
C SER A 151 -3.58 -8.06 17.90
N GLY A 152 -2.25 -8.07 17.70
CA GLY A 152 -1.59 -7.41 16.57
C GLY A 152 -2.15 -7.86 15.21
N GLY A 153 -2.37 -9.17 15.02
CA GLY A 153 -3.00 -9.70 13.79
C GLY A 153 -4.44 -9.25 13.60
N GLN A 154 -5.21 -9.08 14.69
CA GLN A 154 -6.56 -8.52 14.61
C GLN A 154 -6.52 -7.03 14.26
N GLN A 155 -5.62 -6.26 14.87
CA GLN A 155 -5.42 -4.84 14.53
C GLN A 155 -5.03 -4.66 13.06
N GLN A 156 -4.17 -5.54 12.54
CA GLN A 156 -3.81 -5.53 11.11
C GLN A 156 -5.01 -5.81 10.21
N ARG A 157 -5.88 -6.74 10.58
CA ARG A 157 -7.13 -7.00 9.83
C ARG A 157 -8.07 -5.78 9.82
N VAL A 158 -8.15 -5.05 10.93
CA VAL A 158 -8.90 -3.77 10.99
C VAL A 158 -8.27 -2.73 10.07
N ALA A 159 -6.93 -2.59 10.05
CA ALA A 159 -6.23 -1.68 9.16
C ALA A 159 -6.45 -2.01 7.68
N ILE A 160 -6.47 -3.30 7.31
CA ILE A 160 -6.78 -3.76 5.95
C ILE A 160 -8.25 -3.46 5.61
N ALA A 161 -9.20 -3.75 6.51
CA ALA A 161 -10.61 -3.44 6.31
C ALA A 161 -10.80 -1.93 6.07
N ARG A 162 -10.18 -1.08 6.90
CA ARG A 162 -10.19 0.38 6.73
C ARG A 162 -9.63 0.81 5.37
N ALA A 163 -8.52 0.20 4.95
CA ALA A 163 -7.90 0.54 3.67
C ALA A 163 -8.74 0.14 2.45
N LEU A 164 -9.62 -0.87 2.59
CA LEU A 164 -10.40 -1.44 1.49
C LEU A 164 -11.87 -1.04 1.48
N VAL A 165 -12.42 -0.47 2.57
CA VAL A 165 -13.86 -0.22 2.73
C VAL A 165 -14.46 0.69 1.65
N HIS A 166 -13.68 1.60 1.09
CA HIS A 166 -14.07 2.51 0.01
C HIS A 166 -13.68 2.02 -1.39
N GLU A 167 -13.27 0.74 -1.49
CA GLU A 167 -12.93 0.04 -2.75
C GLU A 167 -11.89 0.78 -3.61
N PRO A 168 -10.75 1.19 -3.05
CA PRO A 168 -9.75 1.95 -3.81
C PRO A 168 -9.14 1.10 -4.94
N PRO A 169 -8.85 1.70 -6.11
CA PRO A 169 -8.15 1.01 -7.19
C PRO A 169 -6.65 0.78 -6.91
N LEU A 170 -6.03 1.53 -6.00
CA LEU A 170 -4.65 1.33 -5.54
C LEU A 170 -4.63 1.01 -4.05
N LEU A 171 -4.09 -0.16 -3.70
CA LEU A 171 -3.76 -0.51 -2.32
C LEU A 171 -2.25 -0.47 -2.12
N ILE A 172 -1.79 0.32 -1.16
CA ILE A 172 -0.40 0.36 -0.73
C ILE A 172 -0.30 -0.27 0.66
N CYS A 173 0.65 -1.20 0.84
CA CYS A 173 0.95 -1.81 2.13
C CYS A 173 2.43 -1.58 2.46
N ASP A 174 2.69 -0.84 3.52
CA ASP A 174 4.04 -0.60 4.03
C ASP A 174 4.32 -1.57 5.17
N GLU A 175 5.17 -2.59 4.92
CA GLU A 175 5.59 -3.63 5.86
C GLU A 175 4.41 -4.32 6.59
N PRO A 176 3.40 -4.85 5.89
CA PRO A 176 2.13 -5.28 6.51
C PRO A 176 2.25 -6.47 7.46
N THR A 177 3.40 -7.14 7.51
CA THR A 177 3.63 -8.35 8.31
C THR A 177 4.75 -8.20 9.34
N SER A 178 5.45 -7.07 9.38
CA SER A 178 6.67 -6.87 10.20
C SER A 178 6.44 -7.01 11.71
N ALA A 179 5.24 -6.67 12.19
CA ALA A 179 4.87 -6.76 13.61
C ALA A 179 4.19 -8.12 13.98
N LEU A 180 4.20 -9.10 13.07
CA LEU A 180 3.44 -10.34 13.20
C LEU A 180 4.36 -11.57 13.19
N ASP A 181 3.91 -12.64 13.85
CA ASP A 181 4.53 -13.95 13.72
C ASP A 181 4.34 -14.52 12.29
N LYS A 182 5.10 -15.56 11.96
CA LYS A 182 5.15 -16.15 10.62
C LYS A 182 3.77 -16.58 10.09
N ASP A 183 3.00 -17.26 10.93
CA ASP A 183 1.74 -17.86 10.49
C ASP A 183 0.67 -16.78 10.35
N THR A 184 0.59 -15.85 11.30
CA THR A 184 -0.28 -14.67 11.22
C THR A 184 0.08 -13.81 10.01
N GLY A 185 1.36 -13.56 9.75
CA GLY A 185 1.81 -12.81 8.57
C GLY A 185 1.38 -13.46 7.25
N ALA A 186 1.51 -14.78 7.13
CA ALA A 186 1.06 -15.52 5.94
C ALA A 186 -0.47 -15.40 5.75
N HIS A 187 -1.26 -15.52 6.82
CA HIS A 187 -2.71 -15.35 6.77
C HIS A 187 -3.10 -13.91 6.37
N ILE A 188 -2.38 -12.90 6.85
CA ILE A 188 -2.60 -11.51 6.47
C ILE A 188 -2.35 -11.29 4.97
N MET A 189 -1.25 -11.83 4.44
CA MET A 189 -0.96 -11.71 3.01
C MET A 189 -1.96 -12.45 2.13
N GLN A 190 -2.42 -13.63 2.56
CA GLN A 190 -3.52 -14.33 1.88
C GLN A 190 -4.79 -13.49 1.86
N LEU A 191 -5.15 -12.88 2.99
CA LEU A 191 -6.31 -12.00 3.10
C LEU A 191 -6.19 -10.78 2.18
N VAL A 192 -5.01 -10.14 2.13
CA VAL A 192 -4.73 -9.03 1.19
C VAL A 192 -4.95 -9.51 -0.24
N ARG A 193 -4.41 -10.68 -0.62
CA ARG A 193 -4.57 -11.22 -1.96
C ARG A 193 -6.03 -11.50 -2.29
N ASP A 194 -6.76 -12.18 -1.40
CA ASP A 194 -8.15 -12.58 -1.63
C ASP A 194 -9.12 -11.39 -1.74
N LEU A 195 -8.90 -10.35 -0.94
CA LEU A 195 -9.78 -9.17 -0.92
C LEU A 195 -9.37 -8.07 -1.90
N SER A 196 -8.10 -8.03 -2.32
CA SER A 196 -7.56 -6.91 -3.09
C SER A 196 -7.23 -7.25 -4.53
N CYS A 197 -6.96 -8.52 -4.88
CA CYS A 197 -6.63 -8.89 -6.24
C CYS A 197 -7.89 -8.96 -7.10
N SER A 198 -8.11 -7.92 -7.87
CA SER A 198 -9.13 -7.85 -8.92
C SER A 198 -8.48 -7.24 -10.18
N PRO A 199 -9.02 -7.50 -11.39
CA PRO A 199 -8.44 -6.97 -12.64
C PRO A 199 -8.27 -5.45 -12.68
N GLU A 200 -9.06 -4.73 -11.88
CA GLU A 200 -9.06 -3.26 -11.86
C GLU A 200 -8.17 -2.66 -10.76
N ARG A 201 -7.73 -3.47 -9.81
CA ARG A 201 -6.93 -2.99 -8.66
C ARG A 201 -5.45 -3.29 -8.86
N CYS A 202 -4.62 -2.39 -8.39
CA CYS A 202 -3.18 -2.58 -8.25
C CYS A 202 -2.83 -2.65 -6.75
N VAL A 203 -1.98 -3.59 -6.37
CA VAL A 203 -1.49 -3.73 -4.99
C VAL A 203 0.02 -3.58 -4.99
N VAL A 204 0.53 -2.62 -4.21
CA VAL A 204 1.97 -2.40 -4.01
C VAL A 204 2.30 -2.70 -2.55
N VAL A 205 3.16 -3.69 -2.31
CA VAL A 205 3.57 -4.10 -0.97
C VAL A 205 5.06 -3.82 -0.79
N VAL A 206 5.42 -3.00 0.19
CA VAL A 206 6.82 -2.90 0.63
C VAL A 206 7.08 -3.91 1.70
N THR A 207 8.16 -4.64 1.57
CA THR A 207 8.60 -5.62 2.57
C THR A 207 10.08 -5.96 2.44
N HIS A 208 10.68 -6.39 3.56
CA HIS A 208 11.97 -7.07 3.60
C HIS A 208 11.81 -8.55 3.99
N ASP A 209 10.56 -9.02 4.18
CA ASP A 209 10.26 -10.40 4.58
C ASP A 209 10.11 -11.33 3.36
N HIS A 210 11.16 -12.06 3.03
CA HIS A 210 11.15 -13.01 1.91
C HIS A 210 10.15 -14.16 2.05
N ARG A 211 9.63 -14.42 3.26
CA ARG A 211 8.62 -15.48 3.50
C ARG A 211 7.31 -15.21 2.78
N ILE A 212 7.00 -13.94 2.50
CA ILE A 212 5.76 -13.53 1.82
C ILE A 212 5.92 -13.32 0.31
N PHE A 213 7.12 -13.43 -0.26
CA PHE A 213 7.38 -13.21 -1.69
C PHE A 213 6.51 -14.08 -2.60
N ARG A 214 6.14 -15.27 -2.14
CA ARG A 214 5.24 -16.20 -2.87
C ARG A 214 3.85 -15.62 -3.18
N PHE A 215 3.46 -14.55 -2.51
CA PHE A 215 2.18 -13.87 -2.75
C PHE A 215 2.26 -12.82 -3.86
N ALA A 216 3.45 -12.46 -4.32
CA ALA A 216 3.64 -11.50 -5.39
C ALA A 216 3.39 -12.12 -6.78
N ASP A 217 2.96 -11.28 -7.71
CA ASP A 217 3.01 -11.60 -9.15
C ASP A 217 4.34 -11.13 -9.75
N ARG A 218 4.88 -9.99 -9.24
CA ARG A 218 6.19 -9.44 -9.59
C ARG A 218 6.89 -8.89 -8.36
N ILE A 219 8.22 -8.82 -8.44
CA ILE A 219 9.06 -8.22 -7.39
C ILE A 219 9.99 -7.20 -8.02
N ALA A 220 9.99 -5.97 -7.49
CA ALA A 220 10.93 -4.91 -7.81
C ALA A 220 11.97 -4.81 -6.68
N GLU A 221 13.24 -4.96 -7.00
CA GLU A 221 14.36 -4.80 -6.08
C GLU A 221 14.84 -3.35 -6.11
N MET A 222 14.98 -2.77 -4.93
CA MET A 222 15.43 -1.39 -4.78
C MET A 222 16.73 -1.32 -4.00
N GLU A 223 17.71 -0.57 -4.52
CA GLU A 223 19.00 -0.35 -3.92
C GLU A 223 19.43 1.11 -4.15
N ASP A 224 19.94 1.78 -3.12
CA ASP A 224 20.48 3.15 -3.18
C ASP A 224 19.58 4.15 -3.92
N GLY A 225 18.28 4.12 -3.65
CA GLY A 225 17.31 5.03 -4.24
C GLY A 225 16.87 4.71 -5.67
N ARG A 226 17.22 3.53 -6.21
CA ARG A 226 16.91 3.11 -7.58
C ARG A 226 16.25 1.73 -7.60
N ILE A 227 15.45 1.45 -8.62
CA ILE A 227 15.06 0.09 -8.94
C ILE A 227 16.20 -0.56 -9.71
N SER A 228 16.84 -1.55 -9.10
CA SER A 228 17.98 -2.28 -9.68
C SER A 228 17.52 -3.40 -10.59
N ARG A 229 16.39 -4.04 -10.27
CA ARG A 229 15.88 -5.19 -10.99
C ARG A 229 14.37 -5.34 -10.80
N VAL A 230 13.69 -5.89 -11.81
CA VAL A 230 12.29 -6.35 -11.71
C VAL A 230 12.23 -7.82 -12.13
N VAL A 231 11.62 -8.66 -11.31
CA VAL A 231 11.47 -10.10 -11.52
C VAL A 231 10.00 -10.43 -11.74
N ASP A 232 9.67 -10.99 -12.89
CA ASP A 232 8.29 -11.35 -13.27
C ASP A 232 7.82 -12.68 -12.65
N ASP A 233 8.74 -13.54 -12.19
CA ASP A 233 8.41 -14.76 -11.42
C ASP A 233 9.16 -14.73 -10.08
N PRO A 234 8.45 -14.55 -8.94
CA PRO A 234 9.05 -14.51 -7.61
C PRO A 234 9.90 -15.75 -7.24
N LYS A 235 9.66 -16.90 -7.90
CA LYS A 235 10.44 -18.11 -7.69
C LYS A 235 11.88 -18.02 -8.22
N LEU A 236 12.14 -17.06 -9.11
CA LEU A 236 13.46 -16.81 -9.69
C LEU A 236 14.30 -15.82 -8.85
N LEU A 237 13.75 -15.33 -7.74
CA LEU A 237 14.48 -14.43 -6.85
C LEU A 237 15.47 -15.24 -6.02
N ASP A 238 16.75 -14.96 -6.18
CA ASP A 238 17.79 -15.50 -5.30
C ASP A 238 17.79 -14.72 -3.98
N THR A 239 17.24 -15.34 -2.94
CA THR A 239 17.09 -14.71 -1.61
C THR A 239 18.37 -14.70 -0.79
N THR A 240 19.50 -15.11 -1.35
CA THR A 240 20.79 -15.23 -0.63
C THR A 240 21.47 -13.88 -0.36
N HIS A 241 20.99 -12.80 -0.97
CA HIS A 241 21.58 -11.46 -0.90
C HIS A 241 20.64 -10.33 -0.42
N LEU A 242 19.43 -10.69 0.08
CA LEU A 242 18.41 -9.75 0.58
C LEU A 242 18.39 -9.66 2.09
#